data_d768df572c69aab67e6af46d852b09e9
#
_entry.id   d768df572c69aab67e6af46d852b09e9
#
_cell.length_a   1.000
_cell.length_b   1.000
_cell.length_c   1.000
_cell.angle_alpha   90.00
_cell.angle_beta   90.00
_cell.angle_gamma   90.00
#
_symmetry.space_group_name_H-M   'P 1'
#
loop_
_entity.id
_entity.type
_entity.pdbx_description
1 polymer ?
#
loop_
_entity_poly.entity_id
_entity_poly.type
_entity_poly.pdbx_seq_one_letter_code
_entity_poly.pdbx_strand_id
1 'polypeptide(L)'
;MRSSAASDVYKRQGYTYDGVVVPQIQYLGSNAVALRDDGFTIYSGRQIPKELKTVQVEQEIISTFYDEDNIGLVFKNDSKDKQYTMQVYSSAGKLKFSKDFNIPYTTIRMSDDYIVMYNSSQLCVLNSNGSEKYFGSVDGTVKDFFKLGWNKYLLVMDTGVNVIKLS
;
A
#
# COMPACT_ATOMS: atom_id res chain seq x y z
N MET A 1 -52.53 6.77 23.58
CA MET A 1 -51.18 7.35 23.54
C MET A 1 -50.32 6.48 22.65
N ARG A 2 -49.93 6.98 21.51
CA ARG A 2 -48.98 6.28 20.64
C ARG A 2 -47.58 6.66 21.09
N SER A 3 -46.87 5.69 21.66
CA SER A 3 -45.43 5.82 21.91
C SER A 3 -44.71 5.94 20.57
N SER A 4 -44.21 7.11 20.26
CA SER A 4 -43.26 7.29 19.20
C SER A 4 -41.97 6.66 19.68
N ALA A 5 -41.65 5.48 19.13
CA ALA A 5 -40.32 4.95 19.22
C ALA A 5 -39.37 6.00 18.62
N ALA A 6 -38.66 6.72 19.48
CA ALA A 6 -37.56 7.55 19.06
C ALA A 6 -36.61 6.63 18.32
N SER A 7 -36.47 6.87 17.03
CA SER A 7 -35.40 6.25 16.26
C SER A 7 -34.10 6.63 16.97
N ASP A 8 -33.46 5.65 17.55
CA ASP A 8 -32.06 5.80 18.01
C ASP A 8 -31.23 6.23 16.79
N VAL A 9 -31.07 7.54 16.68
CA VAL A 9 -30.08 8.10 15.79
C VAL A 9 -28.75 7.62 16.35
N TYR A 10 -28.22 6.58 15.75
CA TYR A 10 -26.85 6.17 16.03
C TYR A 10 -25.95 7.39 15.92
N LYS A 11 -25.47 7.89 17.04
CA LYS A 11 -24.40 8.87 17.07
C LYS A 11 -23.19 8.18 16.47
N ARG A 12 -23.02 8.34 15.16
CA ARG A 12 -21.79 7.96 14.49
C ARG A 12 -20.69 8.85 15.08
N GLN A 13 -19.78 8.27 15.81
CA GLN A 13 -18.55 8.97 16.14
C GLN A 13 -17.82 9.24 14.85
N GLY A 14 -17.71 10.50 14.48
CA GLY A 14 -16.89 10.97 13.38
C GLY A 14 -15.54 11.41 13.91
N TYR A 15 -14.50 11.14 13.17
CA TYR A 15 -13.19 11.75 13.37
C TYR A 15 -13.05 12.89 12.37
N THR A 16 -12.66 14.06 12.85
CA THR A 16 -12.38 15.23 12.01
C THR A 16 -10.89 15.46 12.00
N TYR A 17 -10.34 15.68 10.82
CA TYR A 17 -8.94 16.06 10.64
C TYR A 17 -8.90 17.50 10.17
N ASP A 18 -8.33 18.39 10.97
CA ASP A 18 -8.19 19.80 10.62
C ASP A 18 -7.00 19.98 9.67
N GLY A 19 -7.26 20.56 8.49
CA GLY A 19 -6.23 20.88 7.50
C GLY A 19 -5.58 19.68 6.80
N VAL A 20 -6.20 18.48 6.87
CA VAL A 20 -5.69 17.23 6.30
C VAL A 20 -6.72 16.64 5.35
N VAL A 21 -6.27 16.17 4.19
CA VAL A 21 -7.11 15.45 3.23
C VAL A 21 -7.03 13.94 3.51
N VAL A 22 -8.18 13.26 3.54
CA VAL A 22 -8.30 11.80 3.67
C VAL A 22 -8.79 11.24 2.34
N PRO A 23 -7.89 10.95 1.38
CA PRO A 23 -8.28 10.52 0.05
C PRO A 23 -8.83 9.10 0.02
N GLN A 24 -8.49 8.26 1.02
CA GLN A 24 -8.83 6.84 0.99
C GLN A 24 -8.96 6.25 2.39
N ILE A 25 -9.92 5.32 2.52
CA ILE A 25 -10.06 4.45 3.69
C ILE A 25 -9.88 3.01 3.22
N GLN A 26 -9.06 2.24 3.94
CA GLN A 26 -8.76 0.84 3.68
C GLN A 26 -8.94 0.00 4.94
N TYR A 27 -9.02 -1.32 4.74
CA TYR A 27 -8.99 -2.27 5.84
C TYR A 27 -7.69 -3.06 5.83
N LEU A 28 -7.06 -3.17 7.01
CA LEU A 28 -5.91 -4.04 7.25
C LEU A 28 -6.32 -5.06 8.31
N GLY A 29 -6.60 -6.29 7.88
CA GLY A 29 -7.20 -7.30 8.75
C GLY A 29 -8.51 -6.79 9.35
N SER A 30 -8.57 -6.63 10.66
CA SER A 30 -9.75 -6.12 11.39
C SER A 30 -9.74 -4.61 11.64
N ASN A 31 -8.70 -3.90 11.24
CA ASN A 31 -8.51 -2.48 11.48
C ASN A 31 -8.92 -1.64 10.26
N ALA A 32 -9.54 -0.49 10.49
CA ALA A 32 -9.73 0.50 9.45
C ALA A 32 -8.54 1.46 9.42
N VAL A 33 -8.12 1.86 8.23
CA VAL A 33 -7.02 2.79 8.04
C VAL A 33 -7.48 3.96 7.20
N ALA A 34 -7.36 5.16 7.74
CA ALA A 34 -7.51 6.40 6.99
C ALA A 34 -6.15 6.81 6.44
N LEU A 35 -5.98 6.70 5.12
CA LEU A 35 -4.83 7.23 4.40
C LEU A 35 -5.02 8.72 4.23
N ARG A 36 -4.00 9.50 4.57
CA ARG A 36 -4.02 10.96 4.56
C ARG A 36 -2.89 11.47 3.67
N ASP A 37 -2.94 12.72 3.30
CA ASP A 37 -1.86 13.38 2.56
C ASP A 37 -0.56 13.55 3.38
N ASP A 38 -0.66 13.53 4.72
CA ASP A 38 0.45 13.61 5.68
C ASP A 38 0.76 12.28 6.41
N GLY A 39 0.24 11.13 5.93
CA GLY A 39 0.46 9.84 6.55
C GLY A 39 -0.77 8.95 6.62
N PHE A 40 -0.98 8.28 7.76
CA PHE A 40 -2.17 7.46 7.98
C PHE A 40 -2.52 7.31 9.45
N THR A 41 -3.80 7.01 9.72
CA THR A 41 -4.30 6.68 11.05
C THR A 41 -4.99 5.33 11.05
N ILE A 42 -4.64 4.47 11.99
CA ILE A 42 -5.22 3.14 12.19
C ILE A 42 -6.26 3.19 13.27
N TYR A 43 -7.43 2.66 13.00
CA TYR A 43 -8.55 2.54 13.92
C TYR A 43 -8.90 1.08 14.16
N SER A 44 -9.21 0.72 15.40
CA SER A 44 -9.75 -0.58 15.78
C SER A 44 -11.15 -0.45 16.37
N GLY A 45 -11.87 -1.57 16.38
CA GLY A 45 -13.19 -1.67 16.99
C GLY A 45 -14.33 -1.68 15.96
N ARG A 46 -15.27 -2.62 16.16
CA ARG A 46 -16.39 -2.85 15.23
C ARG A 46 -17.53 -1.86 15.42
N GLN A 47 -17.84 -1.46 16.66
CA GLN A 47 -18.97 -0.59 16.98
C GLN A 47 -18.53 0.86 17.17
N ILE A 48 -17.46 1.06 17.92
CA ILE A 48 -16.87 2.37 18.21
C ILE A 48 -15.40 2.28 17.83
N PRO A 49 -15.02 2.83 16.67
CA PRO A 49 -13.63 2.87 16.28
C PRO A 49 -12.81 3.65 17.30
N LYS A 50 -11.66 3.12 17.68
CA LYS A 50 -10.67 3.79 18.53
C LYS A 50 -9.40 3.96 17.75
N GLU A 51 -8.82 5.12 17.80
CA GLU A 51 -7.49 5.35 17.24
C GLU A 51 -6.48 4.45 17.95
N LEU A 52 -5.75 3.64 17.17
CA LEU A 52 -4.67 2.81 17.65
C LEU A 52 -3.33 3.49 17.46
N LYS A 53 -3.14 4.07 16.28
CA LYS A 53 -1.87 4.64 15.88
C LYS A 53 -2.06 5.65 14.77
N THR A 54 -1.40 6.79 14.90
CA THR A 54 -1.18 7.75 13.82
C THR A 54 0.29 7.74 13.45
N VAL A 55 0.56 7.63 12.15
CA VAL A 55 1.88 7.81 11.54
C VAL A 55 1.81 9.07 10.68
N GLN A 56 2.65 10.04 11.02
CA GLN A 56 2.83 11.26 10.23
C GLN A 56 4.17 11.22 9.51
N VAL A 57 4.19 11.78 8.31
CA VAL A 57 5.37 11.94 7.47
C VAL A 57 5.49 13.39 7.03
N GLU A 58 6.70 13.87 6.90
CA GLU A 58 6.98 15.26 6.49
C GLU A 58 7.07 15.38 4.96
N GLN A 59 7.33 14.24 4.28
CA GLN A 59 7.51 14.21 2.84
C GLN A 59 6.15 14.01 2.14
N GLU A 60 6.02 14.59 0.95
CA GLU A 60 4.85 14.40 0.09
C GLU A 60 4.71 12.92 -0.31
N ILE A 61 3.55 12.34 -0.01
CA ILE A 61 3.19 10.99 -0.42
C ILE A 61 2.74 11.01 -1.87
N ILE A 62 3.48 10.36 -2.77
CA ILE A 62 3.16 10.29 -4.19
C ILE A 62 2.39 9.02 -4.57
N SER A 63 2.50 7.96 -3.78
CA SER A 63 1.75 6.72 -3.97
C SER A 63 1.56 5.99 -2.65
N THR A 64 0.45 5.26 -2.57
CA THR A 64 0.16 4.32 -1.49
C THR A 64 -0.15 2.95 -2.07
N PHE A 65 0.24 1.91 -1.37
CA PHE A 65 -0.06 0.53 -1.71
C PHE A 65 -0.23 -0.29 -0.42
N TYR A 66 -0.99 -1.36 -0.46
CA TYR A 66 -1.35 -2.11 0.73
C TYR A 66 -1.70 -3.56 0.40
N ASP A 67 -1.62 -4.42 1.40
CA ASP A 67 -2.22 -5.74 1.45
C ASP A 67 -3.05 -5.90 2.73
N GLU A 68 -3.36 -7.13 3.15
CA GLU A 68 -4.18 -7.38 4.34
C GLU A 68 -3.50 -6.94 5.65
N ASP A 69 -2.16 -6.92 5.70
CA ASP A 69 -1.37 -6.72 6.91
C ASP A 69 -0.45 -5.49 6.88
N ASN A 70 -0.27 -4.88 5.71
CA ASN A 70 0.75 -3.85 5.54
C ASN A 70 0.27 -2.65 4.72
N ILE A 71 0.88 -1.50 5.00
CA ILE A 71 0.73 -0.26 4.22
C ILE A 71 2.10 0.16 3.73
N GLY A 72 2.21 0.48 2.45
CA GLY A 72 3.36 1.12 1.84
C GLY A 72 3.06 2.56 1.45
N LEU A 73 4.00 3.44 1.72
CA LEU A 73 4.02 4.83 1.28
C LEU A 73 5.23 5.02 0.37
N VAL A 74 5.06 5.76 -0.71
CA VAL A 74 6.16 6.17 -1.59
C VAL A 74 6.29 7.68 -1.57
N PHE A 75 7.52 8.13 -1.43
CA PHE A 75 7.91 9.53 -1.42
C PHE A 75 8.85 9.84 -2.58
N LYS A 76 8.83 11.08 -3.01
CA LYS A 76 9.89 11.60 -3.87
C LYS A 76 11.18 11.74 -3.07
N ASN A 77 12.28 11.26 -3.63
CA ASN A 77 13.58 11.38 -3.00
C ASN A 77 14.39 12.49 -3.71
N ASP A 78 14.87 13.45 -2.96
CA ASP A 78 15.66 14.57 -3.48
C ASP A 78 17.14 14.24 -3.70
N SER A 79 17.55 12.98 -3.44
CA SER A 79 18.93 12.56 -3.70
C SER A 79 19.22 12.47 -5.19
N LYS A 80 20.47 12.75 -5.59
CA LYS A 80 20.89 12.66 -6.99
C LYS A 80 20.86 11.23 -7.55
N ASP A 81 21.01 10.24 -6.69
CA ASP A 81 21.17 8.84 -7.07
C ASP A 81 19.88 8.01 -6.97
N LYS A 82 18.90 8.48 -6.23
CA LYS A 82 17.63 7.79 -6.00
C LYS A 82 16.44 8.73 -6.18
N GLN A 83 15.47 8.30 -6.96
CA GLN A 83 14.29 9.12 -7.28
C GLN A 83 13.18 8.97 -6.25
N TYR A 84 13.11 7.79 -5.62
CA TYR A 84 12.00 7.44 -4.75
C TYR A 84 12.50 6.75 -3.48
N THR A 85 11.75 6.95 -2.40
CA THR A 85 11.86 6.17 -1.16
C THR A 85 10.52 5.51 -0.88
N MET A 86 10.50 4.22 -0.58
CA MET A 86 9.32 3.56 -0.03
C MET A 86 9.52 3.27 1.46
N GLN A 87 8.44 3.36 2.20
CA GLN A 87 8.36 2.91 3.59
C GLN A 87 7.19 1.96 3.73
N VAL A 88 7.41 0.81 4.34
CA VAL A 88 6.37 -0.20 4.57
C VAL A 88 6.15 -0.35 6.07
N TYR A 89 4.89 -0.27 6.46
CA TYR A 89 4.42 -0.36 7.84
C TYR A 89 3.49 -1.56 8.02
N SER A 90 3.53 -2.16 9.19
CA SER A 90 2.56 -3.20 9.58
C SER A 90 1.18 -2.62 9.91
N SER A 91 0.18 -3.48 10.03
CA SER A 91 -1.18 -3.15 10.52
C SER A 91 -1.23 -2.57 11.94
N ALA A 92 -0.11 -2.61 12.68
CA ALA A 92 0.07 -1.92 13.96
C ALA A 92 0.76 -0.56 13.84
N GLY A 93 1.05 -0.07 12.61
CA GLY A 93 1.74 1.19 12.36
C GLY A 93 3.23 1.18 12.68
N LYS A 94 3.86 -0.01 12.75
CA LYS A 94 5.31 -0.15 12.96
C LYS A 94 6.01 -0.19 11.61
N LEU A 95 7.02 0.65 11.41
CA LEU A 95 7.88 0.62 10.24
C LEU A 95 8.59 -0.75 10.15
N LYS A 96 8.39 -1.46 9.04
CA LYS A 96 9.04 -2.73 8.74
C LYS A 96 10.37 -2.52 8.04
N PHE A 97 10.38 -1.67 7.02
CA PHE A 97 11.61 -1.26 6.33
C PHE A 97 11.39 0.05 5.56
N SER A 98 12.50 0.67 5.19
CA SER A 98 12.59 1.78 4.24
C SER A 98 13.57 1.40 3.14
N LYS A 99 13.26 1.73 1.87
CA LYS A 99 14.09 1.39 0.70
C LYS A 99 14.03 2.49 -0.34
N ASP A 100 15.22 2.91 -0.77
CA ASP A 100 15.36 3.81 -1.91
C ASP A 100 15.43 3.03 -3.22
N PHE A 101 14.83 3.59 -4.28
CA PHE A 101 14.78 2.94 -5.58
C PHE A 101 14.69 3.94 -6.74
N ASN A 102 14.93 3.45 -7.98
CA ASN A 102 15.01 4.29 -9.18
C ASN A 102 14.05 3.90 -10.30
N ILE A 103 13.27 2.81 -10.14
CA ILE A 103 12.34 2.41 -11.20
C ILE A 103 11.21 3.46 -11.33
N PRO A 104 11.04 4.09 -12.50
CA PRO A 104 9.92 5.00 -12.75
C PRO A 104 8.65 4.16 -12.98
N TYR A 105 8.09 3.65 -11.91
CA TYR A 105 6.95 2.76 -11.96
C TYR A 105 5.65 3.47 -12.38
N THR A 106 4.80 2.75 -13.10
CA THR A 106 3.39 3.13 -13.34
C THR A 106 2.44 2.39 -12.40
N THR A 107 2.89 1.24 -11.90
CA THR A 107 2.15 0.41 -10.96
C THR A 107 3.06 -0.06 -9.85
N ILE A 108 2.57 0.04 -8.62
CA ILE A 108 3.14 -0.58 -7.43
C ILE A 108 2.04 -1.34 -6.70
N ARG A 109 2.32 -2.58 -6.32
CA ARG A 109 1.39 -3.42 -5.54
C ARG A 109 2.14 -4.26 -4.54
N MET A 110 1.45 -4.62 -3.48
CA MET A 110 1.94 -5.52 -2.43
C MET A 110 0.98 -6.72 -2.31
N SER A 111 1.55 -7.84 -2.00
CA SER A 111 0.88 -9.06 -1.57
C SER A 111 1.72 -9.66 -0.46
N ASP A 112 1.17 -10.57 0.35
CA ASP A 112 1.69 -11.10 1.62
C ASP A 112 3.22 -11.26 1.68
N ASP A 113 3.85 -11.67 0.59
CA ASP A 113 5.26 -12.03 0.56
C ASP A 113 6.10 -11.31 -0.50
N TYR A 114 5.49 -10.41 -1.29
CA TYR A 114 6.23 -9.64 -2.29
C TYR A 114 5.65 -8.24 -2.53
N ILE A 115 6.49 -7.35 -3.02
CA ILE A 115 6.11 -6.06 -3.61
C ILE A 115 6.56 -6.08 -5.06
N VAL A 116 5.66 -5.71 -5.96
CA VAL A 116 5.96 -5.60 -7.37
C VAL A 116 5.80 -4.16 -7.84
N MET A 117 6.77 -3.69 -8.58
CA MET A 117 6.76 -2.40 -9.27
C MET A 117 7.06 -2.65 -10.75
N TYR A 118 6.32 -2.02 -11.62
CA TYR A 118 6.58 -2.13 -13.05
C TYR A 118 6.12 -0.89 -13.83
N ASN A 119 6.67 -0.74 -15.01
CA ASN A 119 6.23 0.16 -16.06
C ASN A 119 6.15 -0.60 -17.39
N SER A 120 6.12 0.10 -18.53
CA SER A 120 6.00 -0.52 -19.86
C SER A 120 7.18 -1.43 -20.24
N SER A 121 8.35 -1.31 -19.61
CA SER A 121 9.58 -2.00 -20.04
C SER A 121 10.44 -2.56 -18.91
N GLN A 122 10.08 -2.30 -17.66
CA GLN A 122 10.84 -2.72 -16.49
C GLN A 122 9.95 -3.39 -15.46
N LEU A 123 10.50 -4.38 -14.79
CA LEU A 123 9.87 -5.09 -13.67
C LEU A 123 10.85 -5.14 -12.50
N CYS A 124 10.37 -4.80 -11.31
CA CYS A 124 11.06 -4.98 -10.05
C CYS A 124 10.18 -5.77 -9.09
N VAL A 125 10.73 -6.82 -8.51
CA VAL A 125 10.06 -7.64 -7.48
C VAL A 125 10.91 -7.64 -6.24
N LEU A 126 10.33 -7.24 -5.13
CA LEU A 126 10.94 -7.27 -3.81
C LEU A 126 10.24 -8.33 -2.95
N ASN A 127 10.97 -8.92 -2.02
CA ASN A 127 10.36 -9.66 -0.92
C ASN A 127 9.66 -8.72 0.05
N SER A 128 8.81 -9.25 0.93
CA SER A 128 8.08 -8.48 1.96
C SER A 128 8.98 -7.77 2.99
N ASN A 129 10.27 -8.08 3.02
CA ASN A 129 11.29 -7.39 3.83
C ASN A 129 12.06 -6.30 3.06
N GLY A 130 11.68 -6.02 1.80
CA GLY A 130 12.33 -5.02 0.95
C GLY A 130 13.58 -5.49 0.22
N SER A 131 14.02 -6.75 0.39
CA SER A 131 15.15 -7.29 -0.39
C SER A 131 14.73 -7.51 -1.84
N GLU A 132 15.63 -7.17 -2.77
CA GLU A 132 15.37 -7.33 -4.19
C GLU A 132 15.44 -8.81 -4.57
N LYS A 133 14.40 -9.28 -5.24
CA LYS A 133 14.30 -10.61 -5.81
C LYS A 133 14.54 -10.61 -7.30
N TYR A 134 14.09 -9.57 -7.96
CA TYR A 134 14.31 -9.37 -9.40
C TYR A 134 14.26 -7.88 -9.74
N PHE A 135 15.14 -7.46 -10.61
CA PHE A 135 15.08 -6.18 -11.30
C PHE A 135 15.61 -6.36 -12.72
N GLY A 136 14.82 -5.98 -13.73
CA GLY A 136 15.24 -6.11 -15.12
C GLY A 136 14.26 -5.52 -16.11
N SER A 137 14.71 -5.47 -17.36
CA SER A 137 13.86 -5.13 -18.50
C SER A 137 13.05 -6.34 -18.95
N VAL A 138 11.90 -6.07 -19.55
CA VAL A 138 11.01 -7.06 -20.16
C VAL A 138 10.70 -6.66 -21.61
N ASP A 139 10.55 -7.66 -22.48
CA ASP A 139 10.19 -7.44 -23.88
C ASP A 139 8.68 -7.33 -24.02
N GLY A 140 8.18 -6.11 -24.04
CA GLY A 140 6.75 -5.78 -24.12
C GLY A 140 6.25 -5.00 -22.89
N THR A 141 4.98 -4.65 -22.92
CA THR A 141 4.36 -3.87 -21.86
C THR A 141 3.78 -4.78 -20.79
N VAL A 142 4.24 -4.64 -19.55
CA VAL A 142 3.65 -5.35 -18.39
C VAL A 142 2.25 -4.81 -18.15
N LYS A 143 1.28 -5.70 -18.14
CA LYS A 143 -0.13 -5.43 -17.83
C LYS A 143 -0.48 -5.86 -16.41
N ASP A 144 0.04 -7.01 -15.99
CA ASP A 144 -0.21 -7.52 -14.66
C ASP A 144 0.83 -8.54 -14.21
N PHE A 145 0.86 -8.84 -12.89
CA PHE A 145 1.81 -9.74 -12.28
C PHE A 145 1.17 -10.45 -11.10
N PHE A 146 1.25 -11.79 -11.06
CA PHE A 146 0.64 -12.62 -10.02
C PHE A 146 1.59 -13.70 -9.55
N LYS A 147 1.53 -14.07 -8.28
CA LYS A 147 2.20 -15.24 -7.75
C LYS A 147 1.34 -16.48 -8.00
N LEU A 148 1.93 -17.52 -8.59
CA LEU A 148 1.27 -18.81 -8.81
C LEU A 148 1.63 -19.85 -7.75
N GLY A 149 2.74 -19.67 -7.05
CA GLY A 149 3.26 -20.60 -6.06
C GLY A 149 4.70 -20.31 -5.68
N TRP A 150 5.37 -21.25 -5.05
CA TRP A 150 6.76 -21.09 -4.64
C TRP A 150 7.64 -20.67 -5.83
N ASN A 151 8.21 -19.47 -5.78
CA ASN A 151 9.08 -18.89 -6.82
C ASN A 151 8.53 -18.89 -8.26
N LYS A 152 7.23 -19.13 -8.47
CA LYS A 152 6.58 -19.07 -9.77
C LYS A 152 5.61 -17.90 -9.82
N TYR A 153 5.72 -17.13 -10.89
CA TYR A 153 4.91 -15.94 -11.11
C TYR A 153 4.35 -15.95 -12.54
N LEU A 154 3.19 -15.38 -12.69
CA LEU A 154 2.54 -15.12 -13.97
C LEU A 154 2.79 -13.66 -14.34
N LEU A 155 3.48 -13.43 -15.43
CA LEU A 155 3.69 -12.13 -16.03
C LEU A 155 2.74 -11.98 -17.20
N VAL A 156 1.78 -11.09 -17.10
CA VAL A 156 0.83 -10.74 -18.15
C VAL A 156 1.36 -9.54 -18.91
N MET A 157 1.51 -9.68 -20.21
CA MET A 157 2.04 -8.66 -21.10
C MET A 157 1.07 -8.39 -22.25
N ASP A 158 1.25 -7.33 -23.00
CA ASP A 158 0.49 -7.05 -24.21
C ASP A 158 0.71 -8.11 -25.30
N THR A 159 1.85 -8.80 -25.28
CA THR A 159 2.21 -9.87 -26.22
C THR A 159 1.78 -11.26 -25.79
N GLY A 160 1.28 -11.44 -24.57
CA GLY A 160 0.87 -12.75 -24.06
C GLY A 160 1.12 -12.93 -22.55
N VAL A 161 1.10 -14.19 -22.13
CA VAL A 161 1.23 -14.57 -20.72
C VAL A 161 2.43 -15.51 -20.55
N ASN A 162 3.32 -15.16 -19.63
CA ASN A 162 4.53 -15.93 -19.37
C ASN A 162 4.57 -16.40 -17.90
N VAL A 163 5.00 -17.65 -17.69
CA VAL A 163 5.31 -18.15 -16.36
C VAL A 163 6.81 -17.98 -16.16
N ILE A 164 7.18 -17.19 -15.16
CA ILE A 164 8.59 -16.94 -14.79
C ILE A 164 8.90 -17.54 -13.43
N LYS A 165 10.17 -17.93 -13.24
CA LYS A 165 10.69 -18.33 -11.94
C LYS A 165 11.67 -17.29 -11.47
N LEU A 166 11.48 -16.80 -10.25
CA LEU A 166 12.40 -15.87 -9.58
C LEU A 166 13.06 -16.62 -8.42
N SER A 167 14.35 -16.68 -8.42
CA SER A 167 15.15 -17.35 -7.37
C SER A 167 15.40 -16.43 -6.17
#